data_b8db4527221071d5b8fa26f593189a4e
#
_entry.id   b8db4527221071d5b8fa26f593189a4e
#
_cell.length_a   1.000
_cell.length_b   1.000
_cell.length_c   1.000
_cell.angle_alpha   90.00
_cell.angle_beta   90.00
_cell.angle_gamma   90.00
#
_symmetry.space_group_name_H-M   'P 1'
#
loop_
_entity.id
_entity.type
_entity.pdbx_description
1 polymer ?
#
loop_
_entity_poly.entity_id
_entity_poly.type
_entity_poly.pdbx_seq_one_letter_code
_entity_poly.pdbx_strand_id
1 'polypeptide(L)'
;ENANMRTLSGGMKRRVLVAQALVHKPPVIILDEPTAGVDVELRQSLWSFIKRLNRDGHTIVLTTHYLDEAEELCGRIAMLKKGEIVALDSTKNLINNVSGYLIRLRLSSETLPSDLQPLLESYAEGCFILKVNNYSKIESVLAALRIEQIRVLEMELMQPDLEDVFVKIMGNTKNMEPV
;
A
#
# COMPACT_ATOMS: atom_id res chain seq x y z
N GLU A 1 5.81 20.94 33.52
CA GLU A 1 6.44 19.70 34.06
C GLU A 1 5.56 18.89 35.03
N ASN A 2 4.43 19.41 35.49
CA ASN A 2 3.54 18.73 36.46
C ASN A 2 2.15 18.39 35.86
N ALA A 3 2.04 18.12 34.56
CA ALA A 3 0.75 17.74 33.97
C ALA A 3 0.40 16.32 34.34
N ASN A 4 -0.80 16.14 34.95
CA ASN A 4 -1.31 14.83 35.25
C ASN A 4 -1.70 14.10 33.96
N MET A 5 -1.33 12.83 33.81
CA MET A 5 -1.69 11.99 32.64
C MET A 5 -3.20 12.03 32.33
N ARG A 6 -4.05 12.25 33.32
CA ARG A 6 -5.51 12.33 33.15
C ARG A 6 -5.96 13.56 32.35
N THR A 7 -5.18 14.64 32.38
CA THR A 7 -5.50 15.92 31.68
C THR A 7 -4.92 16.02 30.28
N LEU A 8 -4.13 15.03 29.85
CA LEU A 8 -3.53 15.00 28.51
C LEU A 8 -4.56 14.57 27.46
N SER A 9 -4.44 15.16 26.25
CA SER A 9 -5.17 14.67 25.07
C SER A 9 -4.78 13.21 24.73
N GLY A 10 -5.59 12.50 23.96
CA GLY A 10 -5.30 11.12 23.54
C GLY A 10 -3.94 11.00 22.87
N GLY A 11 -3.62 11.93 21.97
CA GLY A 11 -2.31 11.97 21.29
C GLY A 11 -1.15 12.27 22.22
N MET A 12 -1.33 13.16 23.21
CA MET A 12 -0.30 13.43 24.21
C MET A 12 -0.05 12.21 25.12
N LYS A 13 -1.10 11.51 25.53
CA LYS A 13 -0.98 10.25 26.31
C LYS A 13 -0.17 9.22 25.53
N ARG A 14 -0.46 9.06 24.24
CA ARG A 14 0.25 8.10 23.37
C ARG A 14 1.73 8.44 23.24
N ARG A 15 2.08 9.71 23.04
CA ARG A 15 3.49 10.18 23.02
C ARG A 15 4.20 9.88 24.36
N VAL A 16 3.54 10.06 25.50
CA VAL A 16 4.13 9.74 26.82
C VAL A 16 4.37 8.24 26.97
N LEU A 17 3.41 7.39 26.57
CA LEU A 17 3.58 5.93 26.61
C LEU A 17 4.74 5.46 25.73
N VAL A 18 4.85 6.00 24.53
CA VAL A 18 5.98 5.71 23.64
C VAL A 18 7.30 6.19 24.24
N ALA A 19 7.35 7.42 24.78
CA ALA A 19 8.54 7.93 25.46
C ALA A 19 8.94 7.05 26.67
N GLN A 20 7.98 6.58 27.45
CA GLN A 20 8.21 5.66 28.56
C GLN A 20 8.83 4.33 28.12
N ALA A 21 8.32 3.76 27.02
CA ALA A 21 8.86 2.53 26.45
C ALA A 21 10.30 2.67 25.93
N LEU A 22 10.75 3.89 25.64
CA LEU A 22 12.06 4.18 25.06
C LEU A 22 13.13 4.59 26.10
N VAL A 23 12.76 4.87 27.34
CA VAL A 23 13.69 5.35 28.39
C VAL A 23 14.91 4.44 28.55
N HIS A 24 14.71 3.12 28.45
CA HIS A 24 15.75 2.12 28.62
C HIS A 24 16.44 1.70 27.30
N LYS A 25 16.16 2.40 26.18
CA LYS A 25 16.73 2.17 24.85
C LYS A 25 16.66 0.68 24.41
N PRO A 26 15.48 0.06 24.35
CA PRO A 26 15.36 -1.35 24.01
C PRO A 26 15.83 -1.60 22.58
N PRO A 27 16.50 -2.72 22.26
CA PRO A 27 16.90 -3.03 20.91
C PRO A 27 15.70 -3.37 20.01
N VAL A 28 14.60 -3.84 20.59
CA VAL A 28 13.34 -4.18 19.90
C VAL A 28 12.18 -3.42 20.54
N ILE A 29 11.35 -2.82 19.71
CA ILE A 29 10.17 -2.05 20.11
C ILE A 29 8.96 -2.68 19.42
N ILE A 30 7.94 -3.04 20.20
CA ILE A 30 6.68 -3.57 19.68
C ILE A 30 5.61 -2.49 19.84
N LEU A 31 4.96 -2.13 18.73
CA LEU A 31 3.90 -1.13 18.67
C LEU A 31 2.62 -1.79 18.18
N ASP A 32 1.61 -1.79 19.04
CA ASP A 32 0.31 -2.33 18.69
C ASP A 32 -0.60 -1.17 18.26
N GLU A 33 -1.01 -1.19 16.98
CA GLU A 33 -1.87 -0.17 16.36
C GLU A 33 -1.42 1.28 16.66
N PRO A 34 -0.17 1.68 16.33
CA PRO A 34 0.41 2.93 16.84
C PRO A 34 -0.35 4.18 16.43
N THR A 35 -1.07 4.17 15.31
CA THR A 35 -1.80 5.34 14.79
C THR A 35 -3.32 5.21 14.82
N ALA A 36 -3.86 4.15 15.43
CA ALA A 36 -5.30 3.99 15.50
C ALA A 36 -5.98 5.16 16.25
N GLY A 37 -6.99 5.75 15.60
CA GLY A 37 -7.79 6.85 16.19
C GLY A 37 -7.07 8.18 16.33
N VAL A 38 -5.95 8.40 15.61
CA VAL A 38 -5.28 9.71 15.55
C VAL A 38 -5.60 10.43 14.24
N ASP A 39 -5.56 11.76 14.28
CA ASP A 39 -5.72 12.59 13.09
C ASP A 39 -4.51 12.46 12.13
N VAL A 40 -4.70 12.95 10.90
CA VAL A 40 -3.69 12.80 9.82
C VAL A 40 -2.36 13.46 10.17
N GLU A 41 -2.37 14.65 10.77
CA GLU A 41 -1.16 15.39 11.11
C GLU A 41 -0.35 14.65 12.19
N LEU A 42 -1.03 14.17 13.23
CA LEU A 42 -0.40 13.38 14.30
C LEU A 42 0.11 12.04 13.79
N ARG A 43 -0.61 11.38 12.86
CA ARG A 43 -0.19 10.14 12.20
C ARG A 43 1.15 10.35 11.49
N GLN A 44 1.28 11.36 10.65
CA GLN A 44 2.54 11.67 9.94
C GLN A 44 3.69 11.97 10.89
N SER A 45 3.41 12.69 11.98
CA SER A 45 4.40 12.96 13.04
C SER A 45 4.88 11.66 13.71
N LEU A 46 3.98 10.71 14.00
CA LEU A 46 4.31 9.41 14.58
C LEU A 46 5.10 8.54 13.57
N TRP A 47 4.73 8.51 12.31
CA TRP A 47 5.49 7.80 11.27
C TRP A 47 6.93 8.31 11.16
N SER A 48 7.10 9.63 11.13
CA SER A 48 8.42 10.24 11.11
C SER A 48 9.25 9.88 12.34
N PHE A 49 8.60 9.78 13.50
CA PHE A 49 9.24 9.37 14.75
C PHE A 49 9.64 7.89 14.73
N ILE A 50 8.76 6.99 14.27
CA ILE A 50 9.04 5.54 14.14
C ILE A 50 10.20 5.31 13.17
N LYS A 51 10.21 5.99 12.01
CA LYS A 51 11.32 5.92 11.05
C LYS A 51 12.65 6.39 11.65
N ARG A 52 12.62 7.42 12.50
CA ARG A 52 13.83 7.89 13.20
C ARG A 52 14.35 6.84 14.16
N LEU A 53 13.48 6.21 14.99
CA LEU A 53 13.88 5.14 15.90
C LEU A 53 14.53 3.97 15.15
N ASN A 54 13.98 3.58 14.03
CA ASN A 54 14.54 2.51 13.20
C ASN A 54 15.93 2.90 12.65
N ARG A 55 16.10 4.15 12.19
CA ARG A 55 17.43 4.66 11.76
C ARG A 55 18.44 4.74 12.90
N ASP A 56 17.97 4.98 14.12
CA ASP A 56 18.80 5.03 15.34
C ASP A 56 19.19 3.61 15.82
N GLY A 57 18.81 2.55 15.07
CA GLY A 57 19.22 1.16 15.31
C GLY A 57 18.22 0.29 16.06
N HIS A 58 17.03 0.81 16.37
CA HIS A 58 15.98 -0.03 16.98
C HIS A 58 15.30 -0.91 15.93
N THR A 59 15.05 -2.17 16.27
CA THR A 59 14.16 -3.03 15.50
C THR A 59 12.72 -2.73 15.88
N ILE A 60 11.88 -2.36 14.90
CA ILE A 60 10.48 -2.04 15.13
C ILE A 60 9.61 -3.19 14.60
N VAL A 61 8.72 -3.70 15.45
CA VAL A 61 7.63 -4.59 15.09
C VAL A 61 6.34 -3.84 15.35
N LEU A 62 5.49 -3.68 14.35
CA LEU A 62 4.20 -3.03 14.53
C LEU A 62 3.06 -3.91 14.01
N THR A 63 1.90 -3.81 14.66
CA THR A 63 0.63 -4.31 14.13
C THR A 63 -0.19 -3.15 13.64
N THR A 64 -0.86 -3.32 12.52
CA THR A 64 -1.79 -2.32 11.98
C THR A 64 -2.81 -2.97 11.06
N HIS A 65 -3.96 -2.36 10.94
CA HIS A 65 -4.95 -2.65 9.90
C HIS A 65 -4.96 -1.59 8.79
N TYR A 66 -4.10 -0.56 8.90
CA TYR A 66 -3.90 0.45 7.87
C TYR A 66 -2.80 0.00 6.93
N LEU A 67 -3.15 -0.30 5.68
CA LEU A 67 -2.21 -0.80 4.68
C LEU A 67 -1.20 0.26 4.25
N ASP A 68 -1.61 1.53 4.18
CA ASP A 68 -0.75 2.68 3.95
C ASP A 68 0.34 2.84 5.02
N GLU A 69 0.01 2.59 6.30
CA GLU A 69 0.99 2.59 7.39
C GLU A 69 2.01 1.47 7.25
N ALA A 70 1.54 0.26 6.93
CA ALA A 70 2.41 -0.89 6.72
C ALA A 70 3.34 -0.68 5.52
N GLU A 71 2.83 -0.13 4.42
CA GLU A 71 3.61 0.17 3.21
C GLU A 71 4.69 1.22 3.49
N GLU A 72 4.33 2.29 4.20
CA GLU A 72 5.21 3.43 4.45
C GLU A 72 6.31 3.13 5.49
N LEU A 73 6.02 2.28 6.48
CA LEU A 73 6.92 2.04 7.62
C LEU A 73 7.68 0.72 7.57
N CYS A 74 7.15 -0.31 6.92
CA CYS A 74 7.65 -1.66 7.04
C CYS A 74 8.46 -2.10 5.81
N GLY A 75 9.70 -2.52 6.02
CA GLY A 75 10.51 -3.17 4.99
C GLY A 75 10.08 -4.63 4.72
N ARG A 76 9.44 -5.28 5.71
CA ARG A 76 8.88 -6.63 5.62
C ARG A 76 7.51 -6.66 6.27
N ILE A 77 6.58 -7.41 5.67
CA ILE A 77 5.19 -7.49 6.12
C ILE A 77 4.79 -8.96 6.22
N ALA A 78 4.13 -9.30 7.35
CA ALA A 78 3.41 -10.54 7.53
C ALA A 78 1.91 -10.24 7.48
N MET A 79 1.17 -10.87 6.56
CA MET A 79 -0.28 -10.79 6.50
C MET A 79 -0.88 -11.98 7.26
N LEU A 80 -1.77 -11.68 8.19
CA LEU A 80 -2.41 -12.69 9.04
C LEU A 80 -3.88 -12.85 8.65
N LYS A 81 -4.33 -14.10 8.60
CA LYS A 81 -5.74 -14.46 8.40
C LYS A 81 -6.10 -15.59 9.35
N LYS A 82 -7.12 -15.39 10.19
CA LYS A 82 -7.58 -16.37 11.19
C LYS A 82 -6.45 -16.93 12.08
N GLY A 83 -5.46 -16.09 12.43
CA GLY A 83 -4.31 -16.49 13.25
C GLY A 83 -3.15 -17.14 12.51
N GLU A 84 -3.26 -17.35 11.20
CA GLU A 84 -2.21 -17.94 10.36
C GLU A 84 -1.55 -16.89 9.48
N ILE A 85 -0.25 -17.02 9.23
CA ILE A 85 0.48 -16.17 8.29
C ILE A 85 0.18 -16.67 6.87
N VAL A 86 -0.52 -15.84 6.09
CA VAL A 86 -0.88 -16.15 4.70
C VAL A 86 0.09 -15.54 3.68
N ALA A 87 0.88 -14.56 4.09
CA ALA A 87 1.99 -14.01 3.31
C ALA A 87 3.06 -13.43 4.24
N LEU A 88 4.32 -13.58 3.88
CA LEU A 88 5.47 -12.99 4.59
C LEU A 88 6.59 -12.72 3.59
N ASP A 89 6.81 -11.45 3.26
CA ASP A 89 7.90 -11.04 2.36
C ASP A 89 8.27 -9.56 2.61
N SER A 90 9.23 -9.06 1.85
CA SER A 90 9.49 -7.63 1.77
C SER A 90 8.29 -6.91 1.15
N THR A 91 8.02 -5.67 1.60
CA THR A 91 6.95 -4.82 1.04
C THR A 91 7.06 -4.73 -0.48
N LYS A 92 8.27 -4.51 -0.99
CA LYS A 92 8.55 -4.45 -2.42
C LYS A 92 8.19 -5.74 -3.17
N ASN A 93 8.54 -6.92 -2.61
CA ASN A 93 8.23 -8.20 -3.25
C ASN A 93 6.73 -8.47 -3.24
N LEU A 94 6.05 -8.17 -2.12
CA LEU A 94 4.60 -8.32 -2.02
C LEU A 94 3.89 -7.51 -3.11
N ILE A 95 4.24 -6.25 -3.30
CA ILE A 95 3.67 -5.37 -4.32
C ILE A 95 4.02 -5.87 -5.72
N ASN A 96 5.27 -6.23 -5.99
CA ASN A 96 5.70 -6.72 -7.30
C ASN A 96 5.05 -8.06 -7.69
N ASN A 97 4.68 -8.89 -6.71
CA ASN A 97 4.00 -10.18 -6.95
C ASN A 97 2.52 -10.02 -7.32
N VAL A 98 1.94 -8.86 -7.09
CA VAL A 98 0.66 -8.48 -7.69
C VAL A 98 0.92 -8.05 -9.12
N SER A 99 0.96 -9.00 -10.02
CA SER A 99 1.38 -8.86 -11.41
C SER A 99 0.72 -7.70 -12.15
N GLY A 100 1.51 -6.77 -12.61
CA GLY A 100 1.16 -5.82 -13.65
C GLY A 100 0.95 -4.40 -13.15
N TYR A 101 1.20 -3.48 -14.06
CA TYR A 101 0.85 -2.07 -13.92
C TYR A 101 -0.53 -1.85 -14.53
N LEU A 102 -1.31 -0.96 -13.96
CA LEU A 102 -2.54 -0.47 -14.58
C LEU A 102 -2.24 0.86 -15.27
N ILE A 103 -2.67 0.99 -16.52
CA ILE A 103 -2.59 2.24 -17.26
C ILE A 103 -4.02 2.74 -17.43
N ARG A 104 -4.30 3.89 -16.86
CA ARG A 104 -5.54 4.62 -17.10
C ARG A 104 -5.34 5.55 -18.27
N LEU A 105 -6.15 5.37 -19.30
CA LEU A 105 -6.07 6.11 -20.55
C LEU A 105 -7.41 6.78 -20.85
N ARG A 106 -7.39 8.09 -21.08
CA ARG A 106 -8.48 8.80 -21.77
C ARG A 106 -8.07 8.99 -23.21
N LEU A 107 -8.88 8.50 -24.12
CA LEU A 107 -8.59 8.48 -25.55
C LEU A 107 -9.51 9.45 -26.30
N SER A 108 -9.11 9.86 -27.50
CA SER A 108 -9.96 10.63 -28.42
C SER A 108 -11.05 9.78 -29.07
N SER A 109 -11.06 8.48 -28.85
CA SER A 109 -12.02 7.49 -29.33
C SER A 109 -12.72 6.84 -28.13
N GLU A 110 -14.00 6.50 -28.30
CA GLU A 110 -14.77 5.72 -27.32
C GLU A 110 -14.53 4.19 -27.47
N THR A 111 -13.79 3.79 -28.51
CA THR A 111 -13.48 2.41 -28.80
C THR A 111 -11.99 2.15 -28.65
N LEU A 112 -11.66 1.02 -28.03
CA LEU A 112 -10.29 0.55 -27.90
C LEU A 112 -9.94 -0.35 -29.10
N PRO A 113 -8.73 -0.24 -29.71
CA PRO A 113 -8.26 -1.16 -30.74
C PRO A 113 -8.40 -2.62 -30.35
N SER A 114 -8.71 -3.50 -31.31
CA SER A 114 -8.88 -4.94 -31.09
C SER A 114 -7.68 -5.59 -30.41
N ASP A 115 -6.48 -5.17 -30.79
CA ASP A 115 -5.22 -5.69 -30.25
C ASP A 115 -4.99 -5.34 -28.78
N LEU A 116 -5.67 -4.31 -28.28
CA LEU A 116 -5.60 -3.88 -26.88
C LEU A 116 -6.74 -4.42 -26.01
N GLN A 117 -7.80 -4.98 -26.63
CA GLN A 117 -8.93 -5.57 -25.90
C GLN A 117 -8.51 -6.63 -24.86
N PRO A 118 -7.52 -7.52 -25.14
CA PRO A 118 -7.08 -8.51 -24.14
C PRO A 118 -6.42 -7.89 -22.90
N LEU A 119 -6.00 -6.62 -22.97
CA LEU A 119 -5.39 -5.90 -21.83
C LEU A 119 -6.43 -5.11 -21.03
N LEU A 120 -7.67 -5.01 -21.51
CA LEU A 120 -8.72 -4.21 -20.89
C LEU A 120 -9.16 -4.86 -19.58
N GLU A 121 -8.95 -4.16 -18.47
CA GLU A 121 -9.44 -4.55 -17.14
C GLU A 121 -10.83 -3.94 -16.88
N SER A 122 -11.00 -2.67 -17.21
CA SER A 122 -12.29 -1.99 -17.06
C SER A 122 -12.37 -0.72 -17.93
N TYR A 123 -13.61 -0.24 -18.12
CA TYR A 123 -13.91 1.06 -18.71
C TYR A 123 -14.85 1.81 -17.78
N ALA A 124 -14.43 2.94 -17.28
CA ALA A 124 -15.19 3.76 -16.36
C ALA A 124 -14.91 5.25 -16.59
N GLU A 125 -15.95 6.08 -16.52
CA GLU A 125 -15.86 7.55 -16.61
C GLU A 125 -15.13 8.06 -17.88
N GLY A 126 -15.28 7.36 -19.02
CA GLY A 126 -14.59 7.71 -20.26
C GLY A 126 -13.12 7.36 -20.31
N CYS A 127 -12.62 6.58 -19.35
CA CYS A 127 -11.26 6.11 -19.28
C CYS A 127 -11.18 4.59 -19.44
N PHE A 128 -10.21 4.13 -20.22
CA PHE A 128 -9.84 2.72 -20.32
C PHE A 128 -8.76 2.41 -19.26
N ILE A 129 -8.94 1.34 -18.51
CA ILE A 129 -7.92 0.82 -17.58
C ILE A 129 -7.38 -0.46 -18.20
N LEU A 130 -6.10 -0.41 -18.59
CA LEU A 130 -5.39 -1.52 -19.21
C LEU A 130 -4.38 -2.11 -18.23
N LYS A 131 -4.34 -3.44 -18.16
CA LYS A 131 -3.35 -4.17 -17.39
C LYS A 131 -2.15 -4.55 -18.24
N VAL A 132 -0.96 -4.14 -17.82
CA VAL A 132 0.30 -4.43 -18.54
C VAL A 132 1.33 -5.02 -17.59
N ASN A 133 2.10 -5.98 -18.07
CA ASN A 133 3.02 -6.75 -17.20
C ASN A 133 4.38 -6.06 -17.01
N ASN A 134 4.75 -5.11 -17.87
CA ASN A 134 6.02 -4.39 -17.80
C ASN A 134 5.96 -3.09 -18.60
N TYR A 135 6.98 -2.26 -18.43
CA TYR A 135 7.09 -0.97 -19.14
C TYR A 135 7.18 -1.10 -20.67
N SER A 136 7.82 -2.15 -21.20
CA SER A 136 7.89 -2.36 -22.66
C SER A 136 6.51 -2.58 -23.29
N LYS A 137 5.55 -3.12 -22.50
CA LYS A 137 4.18 -3.29 -22.96
C LYS A 137 3.45 -1.94 -23.10
N ILE A 138 3.84 -0.92 -22.30
CA ILE A 138 3.32 0.44 -22.42
C ILE A 138 3.67 1.03 -23.79
N GLU A 139 4.92 0.86 -24.24
CA GLU A 139 5.33 1.29 -25.56
C GLU A 139 4.50 0.62 -26.67
N SER A 140 4.23 -0.68 -26.53
CA SER A 140 3.38 -1.41 -27.47
C SER A 140 1.95 -0.87 -27.51
N VAL A 141 1.38 -0.53 -26.34
CA VAL A 141 0.04 0.08 -26.24
C VAL A 141 0.01 1.43 -26.97
N LEU A 142 0.99 2.30 -26.69
CA LEU A 142 1.07 3.61 -27.33
C LEU A 142 1.31 3.51 -28.84
N ALA A 143 2.11 2.53 -29.29
CA ALA A 143 2.33 2.27 -30.71
C ALA A 143 1.04 1.80 -31.41
N ALA A 144 0.26 0.89 -30.80
CA ALA A 144 -1.02 0.44 -31.35
C ALA A 144 -2.02 1.60 -31.48
N LEU A 145 -2.13 2.45 -30.46
CA LEU A 145 -2.99 3.65 -30.51
C LEU A 145 -2.57 4.62 -31.63
N ARG A 146 -1.26 4.78 -31.83
CA ARG A 146 -0.71 5.65 -32.89
C ARG A 146 -1.04 5.12 -34.29
N ILE A 147 -0.96 3.79 -34.51
CA ILE A 147 -1.29 3.16 -35.80
C ILE A 147 -2.74 3.43 -36.17
N GLU A 148 -3.66 3.32 -35.20
CA GLU A 148 -5.09 3.59 -35.35
C GLU A 148 -5.45 5.10 -35.32
N GLN A 149 -4.42 5.97 -35.27
CA GLN A 149 -4.56 7.43 -35.22
C GLN A 149 -5.40 7.92 -34.01
N ILE A 150 -5.46 7.12 -32.94
CA ILE A 150 -6.14 7.46 -31.69
C ILE A 150 -5.17 8.27 -30.82
N ARG A 151 -5.60 9.48 -30.43
CA ARG A 151 -4.81 10.34 -29.54
C ARG A 151 -5.06 9.99 -28.09
N VAL A 152 -3.99 9.91 -27.31
CA VAL A 152 -4.05 9.85 -25.84
C VAL A 152 -4.27 11.28 -25.35
N LEU A 153 -5.38 11.50 -24.64
CA LEU A 153 -5.73 12.79 -24.04
C LEU A 153 -5.16 12.90 -22.63
N GLU A 154 -5.27 11.81 -21.86
CA GLU A 154 -4.71 11.69 -20.50
C GLU A 154 -4.12 10.29 -20.35
N MET A 155 -3.02 10.18 -19.63
CA MET A 155 -2.41 8.90 -19.27
C MET A 155 -1.92 8.97 -17.82
N GLU A 156 -2.31 7.99 -17.04
CA GLU A 156 -1.87 7.80 -15.68
C GLU A 156 -1.36 6.36 -15.50
N LEU A 157 -0.15 6.21 -14.98
CA LEU A 157 0.40 4.90 -14.64
C LEU A 157 0.09 4.63 -13.16
N MET A 158 -0.79 3.69 -12.92
CA MET A 158 -1.15 3.24 -11.59
C MET A 158 -0.24 2.07 -11.21
N GLN A 159 0.56 2.25 -10.18
CA GLN A 159 1.34 1.16 -9.62
C GLN A 159 0.46 0.41 -8.60
N PRO A 160 0.54 -0.92 -8.57
CA PRO A 160 -0.13 -1.66 -7.52
C PRO A 160 0.42 -1.24 -6.15
N ASP A 161 -0.45 -1.19 -5.18
CA ASP A 161 -0.13 -0.91 -3.80
C ASP A 161 -0.37 -2.14 -2.90
N LEU A 162 -0.16 -1.97 -1.61
CA LEU A 162 -0.38 -3.06 -0.65
C LEU A 162 -1.86 -3.42 -0.50
N GLU A 163 -2.78 -2.51 -0.85
CA GLU A 163 -4.22 -2.77 -0.82
C GLU A 163 -4.61 -3.78 -1.92
N ASP A 164 -4.07 -3.63 -3.13
CA ASP A 164 -4.23 -4.59 -4.23
C ASP A 164 -3.70 -5.98 -3.85
N VAL A 165 -2.53 -6.02 -3.18
CA VAL A 165 -1.95 -7.26 -2.64
C VAL A 165 -2.90 -7.92 -1.64
N PHE A 166 -3.41 -7.13 -0.70
CA PHE A 166 -4.29 -7.60 0.36
C PHE A 166 -5.58 -8.18 -0.20
N VAL A 167 -6.24 -7.46 -1.11
CA VAL A 167 -7.46 -7.92 -1.77
C VAL A 167 -7.23 -9.23 -2.52
N LYS A 168 -6.11 -9.36 -3.24
CA LYS A 168 -5.77 -10.58 -3.99
C LYS A 168 -5.53 -11.77 -3.07
N ILE A 169 -4.75 -11.61 -2.00
CA ILE A 169 -4.43 -12.69 -1.05
C ILE A 169 -5.68 -13.10 -0.26
N MET A 170 -6.45 -12.12 0.22
CA MET A 170 -7.66 -12.38 1.00
C MET A 170 -8.83 -12.87 0.17
N GLY A 171 -8.92 -12.46 -1.12
CA GLY A 171 -9.98 -12.86 -2.06
C GLY A 171 -9.82 -14.27 -2.62
N ASN A 172 -8.60 -14.73 -2.86
CA ASN A 172 -8.32 -16.06 -3.43
C ASN A 172 -8.62 -17.25 -2.49
N THR A 173 -9.06 -17.01 -1.27
CA THR A 173 -9.35 -18.09 -0.31
C THR A 173 -10.78 -18.66 -0.44
N LYS A 174 -11.55 -18.31 -1.49
CA LYS A 174 -12.84 -18.95 -1.75
C LYS A 174 -12.73 -20.37 -2.32
N ASN A 175 -11.53 -20.84 -2.71
CA ASN A 175 -11.33 -22.14 -3.37
C ASN A 175 -10.51 -23.16 -2.55
N MET A 176 -10.32 -22.94 -1.26
CA MET A 176 -9.75 -23.96 -0.36
C MET A 176 -10.83 -24.37 0.66
N GLU A 177 -11.80 -25.16 0.25
CA GLU A 177 -12.54 -26.03 1.16
C GLU A 177 -11.59 -27.18 1.58
N PRO A 178 -11.50 -27.51 2.87
CA PRO A 178 -10.70 -28.63 3.32
C PRO A 178 -11.38 -29.95 2.88
N VAL A 179 -10.59 -30.83 2.30
CA VAL A 179 -10.91 -32.26 2.12
C VAL A 179 -10.89 -32.95 3.48
#